data_805e4669305b5b220fcb07690aeae0ec
#
_entry.id   805e4669305b5b220fcb07690aeae0ec
#
_cell.length_a   1.000
_cell.length_b   1.000
_cell.length_c   1.000
_cell.angle_alpha   90.00
_cell.angle_beta   90.00
_cell.angle_gamma   90.00
#
_symmetry.space_group_name_H-M   'P 1'
#
loop_
_entity.id
_entity.type
_entity.pdbx_description
1 polymer ?
#
loop_
_entity_poly.entity_id
_entity_poly.type
_entity_poly.pdbx_seq_one_letter_code
_entity_poly.pdbx_strand_id
1 'polypeptide(L)'
;MSKVFKFGGASIKNAKAITNLKNIVFSYKESLIIIVSAIDKTTNELEGVWRSFIKKDSNDAIKKANESIKFHKSIIEELGLNSDYEFFSFFKKLTQELLLFLSAGPKENDDLSYSKIVSFGELFSTLIISTYLKKEGLKNEWIDARTLIKTSNQFLESKVNWEATNNEINRTIDQNITYVSQGFIGANQMGETTTLGREGSDFTAAIFAWCLGSNEVIIWKDVDGLLNADPKYFNNTKVLKSISYKEAIELSYLGASVIHQNTIKPLENKNIPLSIRSFINTNNSGSSVREIVESKEKITSLIYKPNQVLLSISTRDYSFIFEEHISEIFSIFSKIGLKVHLMQNSALSFSVCGIISNKSLLILVAELQKNYIVKYNDKVNLLTIRNFKNLDIPKSLKDQEILIQQRSRATIRYVLK
;
A
#
# COMPACT_ATOMS: atom_id res chain seq x y z
N MET A 1 5.80 23.55 13.20
CA MET A 1 5.32 22.68 12.09
C MET A 1 5.47 21.23 12.52
N SER A 2 4.40 20.47 12.43
CA SER A 2 4.33 19.07 12.89
C SER A 2 5.06 18.11 11.97
N LYS A 3 5.46 16.95 12.50
CA LYS A 3 5.84 15.77 11.69
C LYS A 3 4.67 14.81 11.62
N VAL A 4 4.59 14.06 10.52
CA VAL A 4 3.62 13.00 10.37
C VAL A 4 4.32 11.66 10.48
N PHE A 5 3.90 10.84 11.45
CA PHE A 5 4.38 9.48 11.62
C PHE A 5 3.36 8.49 11.09
N LYS A 6 3.85 7.45 10.43
CA LYS A 6 3.00 6.34 10.02
C LYS A 6 3.56 5.01 10.55
N PHE A 7 2.69 4.24 11.19
CA PHE A 7 2.99 2.89 11.66
C PHE A 7 2.13 1.86 10.91
N GLY A 8 2.79 0.88 10.30
CA GLY A 8 2.12 -0.23 9.61
C GLY A 8 1.68 -1.34 10.57
N GLY A 9 0.78 -2.22 10.14
CA GLY A 9 0.26 -3.32 10.96
C GLY A 9 1.35 -4.22 11.54
N ALA A 10 2.39 -4.55 10.77
CA ALA A 10 3.53 -5.35 11.26
C ALA A 10 4.32 -4.65 12.38
N SER A 11 4.34 -3.30 12.38
CA SER A 11 5.01 -2.49 13.41
C SER A 11 4.19 -2.32 14.70
N ILE A 12 2.94 -2.79 14.73
CA ILE A 12 2.04 -2.68 15.88
C ILE A 12 1.34 -4.01 16.18
N LYS A 13 1.93 -5.13 15.79
CA LYS A 13 1.29 -6.46 15.74
C LYS A 13 0.86 -7.05 17.08
N ASN A 14 1.29 -6.49 18.20
CA ASN A 14 0.96 -6.93 19.57
C ASN A 14 1.26 -5.82 20.59
N ALA A 15 0.95 -6.04 21.86
CA ALA A 15 1.16 -5.07 22.94
C ALA A 15 2.62 -4.65 23.08
N LYS A 16 3.59 -5.58 22.94
CA LYS A 16 5.03 -5.26 22.97
C LYS A 16 5.41 -4.28 21.84
N ALA A 17 4.90 -4.49 20.64
CA ALA A 17 5.14 -3.61 19.51
C ALA A 17 4.49 -2.22 19.72
N ILE A 18 3.31 -2.17 20.31
CA ILE A 18 2.64 -0.89 20.67
C ILE A 18 3.45 -0.16 21.77
N THR A 19 4.04 -0.88 22.73
CA THR A 19 4.97 -0.28 23.71
C THR A 19 6.21 0.31 23.03
N ASN A 20 6.74 -0.34 21.98
CA ASN A 20 7.84 0.22 21.20
C ASN A 20 7.42 1.48 20.42
N LEU A 21 6.21 1.49 19.84
CA LEU A 21 5.63 2.71 19.23
C LEU A 21 5.63 3.85 20.24
N LYS A 22 5.17 3.62 21.47
CA LYS A 22 5.22 4.63 22.53
C LYS A 22 6.63 5.16 22.73
N ASN A 23 7.64 4.30 22.86
CA ASN A 23 9.02 4.72 23.08
C ASN A 23 9.54 5.59 21.93
N ILE A 24 9.18 5.26 20.67
CA ILE A 24 9.51 6.07 19.51
C ILE A 24 8.84 7.44 19.61
N VAL A 25 7.55 7.49 19.84
CA VAL A 25 6.79 8.74 19.92
C VAL A 25 7.32 9.65 21.03
N PHE A 26 7.62 9.10 22.21
CA PHE A 26 8.16 9.83 23.35
C PHE A 26 9.58 10.37 23.13
N SER A 27 10.32 9.86 22.15
CA SER A 27 11.66 10.38 21.81
C SER A 27 11.59 11.72 21.05
N TYR A 28 10.40 12.14 20.63
CA TYR A 28 10.16 13.42 19.95
C TYR A 28 9.45 14.40 20.88
N LYS A 29 9.91 15.66 20.88
CA LYS A 29 9.37 16.71 21.73
C LYS A 29 8.27 17.53 21.05
N GLU A 30 8.25 17.54 19.74
CA GLU A 30 7.26 18.22 18.92
C GLU A 30 5.93 17.46 18.87
N SER A 31 4.85 18.19 18.60
CA SER A 31 3.54 17.60 18.33
C SER A 31 3.56 16.80 17.03
N LEU A 32 2.88 15.66 17.04
CA LEU A 32 2.90 14.66 15.97
C LEU A 32 1.48 14.40 15.43
N ILE A 33 1.41 14.14 14.14
CA ILE A 33 0.26 13.45 13.55
C ILE A 33 0.63 11.98 13.39
N ILE A 34 -0.03 11.09 14.12
CA ILE A 34 0.29 9.66 14.18
C ILE A 34 -0.78 8.91 13.39
N ILE A 35 -0.42 8.44 12.21
CA ILE A 35 -1.28 7.63 11.34
C ILE A 35 -0.97 6.15 11.56
N VAL A 36 -2.01 5.38 11.86
CA VAL A 36 -1.85 3.97 12.21
C VAL A 36 -2.74 3.10 11.34
N SER A 37 -2.20 1.98 10.89
CA SER A 37 -2.94 0.92 10.19
C SER A 37 -3.67 0.00 11.19
N ALA A 38 -4.46 -0.93 10.69
CA ALA A 38 -4.98 -2.04 11.49
C ALA A 38 -3.84 -2.87 12.10
N ILE A 39 -4.07 -3.45 13.29
CA ILE A 39 -3.08 -4.26 14.02
C ILE A 39 -2.83 -5.59 13.29
N ASP A 40 -1.57 -5.92 13.06
CA ASP A 40 -1.09 -7.18 12.46
C ASP A 40 -1.83 -7.51 11.13
N LYS A 41 -2.56 -8.63 11.10
CA LYS A 41 -3.31 -9.13 9.94
C LYS A 41 -4.80 -8.83 10.00
N THR A 42 -5.25 -7.94 10.88
CA THR A 42 -6.67 -7.64 11.09
C THR A 42 -7.40 -7.27 9.79
N THR A 43 -6.77 -6.54 8.87
CA THR A 43 -7.39 -6.22 7.58
C THR A 43 -7.74 -7.50 6.80
N ASN A 44 -6.80 -8.48 6.74
CA ASN A 44 -7.05 -9.76 6.05
C ASN A 44 -8.15 -10.59 6.77
N GLU A 45 -8.20 -10.53 8.10
CA GLU A 45 -9.24 -11.21 8.90
C GLU A 45 -10.61 -10.59 8.60
N LEU A 46 -10.71 -9.26 8.58
CA LEU A 46 -11.93 -8.54 8.26
C LEU A 46 -12.35 -8.72 6.78
N GLU A 47 -11.40 -8.90 5.87
CA GLU A 47 -11.72 -9.38 4.51
C GLU A 47 -12.36 -10.76 4.52
N GLY A 48 -11.91 -11.64 5.41
CA GLY A 48 -12.53 -12.95 5.66
C GLY A 48 -13.98 -12.82 6.17
N VAL A 49 -14.23 -11.85 7.06
CA VAL A 49 -15.59 -11.48 7.52
C VAL A 49 -16.44 -11.03 6.35
N TRP A 50 -15.94 -10.10 5.54
CA TRP A 50 -16.65 -9.58 4.36
C TRP A 50 -16.98 -10.67 3.36
N ARG A 51 -16.05 -11.59 3.07
CA ARG A 51 -16.31 -12.72 2.15
C ARG A 51 -17.44 -13.64 2.63
N SER A 52 -17.58 -13.85 3.93
CA SER A 52 -18.70 -14.62 4.50
C SER A 52 -19.99 -13.80 4.44
N PHE A 53 -19.91 -12.50 4.72
CA PHE A 53 -21.03 -11.57 4.69
C PHE A 53 -21.71 -11.51 3.30
N ILE A 54 -20.93 -11.31 2.22
CA ILE A 54 -21.49 -11.25 0.85
C ILE A 54 -22.06 -12.61 0.37
N LYS A 55 -21.60 -13.72 0.96
CA LYS A 55 -22.18 -15.05 0.72
C LYS A 55 -23.47 -15.28 1.51
N LYS A 56 -23.96 -14.28 2.25
CA LYS A 56 -25.14 -14.35 3.13
C LYS A 56 -24.98 -15.34 4.29
N ASP A 57 -23.76 -15.68 4.66
CA ASP A 57 -23.44 -16.48 5.84
C ASP A 57 -23.15 -15.55 7.03
N SER A 58 -24.23 -14.98 7.58
CA SER A 58 -24.12 -14.05 8.71
C SER A 58 -23.54 -14.71 9.96
N ASN A 59 -23.76 -16.01 10.17
CA ASN A 59 -23.24 -16.72 11.33
C ASN A 59 -21.71 -16.83 11.27
N ASP A 60 -21.15 -17.23 10.11
CA ASP A 60 -19.71 -17.31 9.93
C ASP A 60 -19.07 -15.91 9.95
N ALA A 61 -19.72 -14.91 9.36
CA ALA A 61 -19.25 -13.52 9.41
C ALA A 61 -19.16 -12.99 10.85
N ILE A 62 -20.22 -13.18 11.66
CA ILE A 62 -20.25 -12.77 13.07
C ILE A 62 -19.22 -13.56 13.90
N LYS A 63 -19.06 -14.85 13.65
CA LYS A 63 -18.03 -15.67 14.32
C LYS A 63 -16.63 -15.12 14.09
N LYS A 64 -16.25 -14.88 12.83
CA LYS A 64 -14.94 -14.31 12.47
C LYS A 64 -14.72 -12.90 13.03
N ALA A 65 -15.78 -12.06 13.02
CA ALA A 65 -15.71 -10.74 13.62
C ALA A 65 -15.45 -10.83 15.14
N ASN A 66 -16.09 -11.75 15.84
CA ASN A 66 -15.86 -11.98 17.26
C ASN A 66 -14.45 -12.50 17.56
N GLU A 67 -13.85 -13.32 16.68
CA GLU A 67 -12.45 -13.74 16.79
C GLU A 67 -11.51 -12.54 16.70
N SER A 68 -11.70 -11.65 15.73
CA SER A 68 -10.94 -10.40 15.61
C SER A 68 -11.16 -9.47 16.82
N ILE A 69 -12.38 -9.31 17.31
CA ILE A 69 -12.68 -8.53 18.52
C ILE A 69 -11.96 -9.12 19.74
N LYS A 70 -11.94 -10.44 19.89
CA LYS A 70 -11.23 -11.14 20.97
C LYS A 70 -9.72 -10.87 20.92
N PHE A 71 -9.13 -10.89 19.73
CA PHE A 71 -7.72 -10.53 19.52
C PHE A 71 -7.42 -9.10 20.01
N HIS A 72 -8.25 -8.13 19.66
CA HIS A 72 -8.07 -6.76 20.15
C HIS A 72 -8.26 -6.64 21.67
N LYS A 73 -9.19 -7.40 22.26
CA LYS A 73 -9.37 -7.45 23.71
C LYS A 73 -8.15 -7.99 24.43
N SER A 74 -7.47 -9.01 23.89
CA SER A 74 -6.22 -9.51 24.53
C SER A 74 -5.14 -8.44 24.53
N ILE A 75 -5.01 -7.64 23.46
CA ILE A 75 -4.05 -6.53 23.43
C ILE A 75 -4.44 -5.44 24.44
N ILE A 76 -5.71 -5.10 24.56
CA ILE A 76 -6.25 -4.15 25.55
C ILE A 76 -5.88 -4.59 26.96
N GLU A 77 -6.03 -5.88 27.25
CA GLU A 77 -5.68 -6.46 28.55
C GLU A 77 -4.17 -6.41 28.82
N GLU A 78 -3.34 -6.84 27.84
CA GLU A 78 -1.88 -6.79 27.94
C GLU A 78 -1.34 -5.36 28.12
N LEU A 79 -1.99 -4.34 27.54
CA LEU A 79 -1.66 -2.93 27.73
C LEU A 79 -2.25 -2.34 29.04
N GLY A 80 -3.02 -3.12 29.77
CA GLY A 80 -3.63 -2.74 31.05
C GLY A 80 -4.66 -1.60 30.90
N LEU A 81 -5.44 -1.60 29.82
CA LEU A 81 -6.48 -0.58 29.56
C LEU A 81 -7.84 -0.96 30.16
N ASN A 82 -7.94 -2.07 30.89
CA ASN A 82 -9.19 -2.63 31.39
C ASN A 82 -9.97 -1.73 32.36
N SER A 83 -9.33 -0.78 33.00
CA SER A 83 -9.93 0.12 33.99
C SER A 83 -10.46 1.44 33.41
N ASP A 84 -10.22 1.72 32.12
CA ASP A 84 -10.67 2.95 31.46
C ASP A 84 -12.12 2.79 30.97
N TYR A 85 -13.07 3.34 31.73
CA TYR A 85 -14.50 3.23 31.42
C TYR A 85 -14.90 3.93 30.13
N GLU A 86 -14.35 5.11 29.85
CA GLU A 86 -14.67 5.88 28.65
C GLU A 86 -14.21 5.15 27.40
N PHE A 87 -12.97 4.64 27.43
CA PHE A 87 -12.42 3.80 26.38
C PHE A 87 -13.29 2.56 26.13
N PHE A 88 -13.65 1.82 27.20
CA PHE A 88 -14.47 0.62 27.08
C PHE A 88 -15.84 0.90 26.50
N SER A 89 -16.47 1.97 26.91
CA SER A 89 -17.77 2.39 26.37
C SER A 89 -17.68 2.65 24.86
N PHE A 90 -16.64 3.34 24.42
CA PHE A 90 -16.43 3.63 23.01
C PHE A 90 -16.04 2.40 22.19
N PHE A 91 -15.13 1.57 22.70
CA PHE A 91 -14.76 0.29 22.06
C PHE A 91 -15.98 -0.65 21.93
N LYS A 92 -16.82 -0.74 22.96
CA LYS A 92 -18.06 -1.50 22.93
C LYS A 92 -19.04 -0.97 21.86
N LYS A 93 -19.15 0.35 21.73
CA LYS A 93 -19.96 0.99 20.68
C LYS A 93 -19.49 0.59 19.28
N LEU A 94 -18.18 0.65 19.00
CA LEU A 94 -17.62 0.22 17.71
C LEU A 94 -17.86 -1.27 17.44
N THR A 95 -17.66 -2.13 18.44
CA THR A 95 -17.91 -3.58 18.27
C THR A 95 -19.39 -3.88 18.02
N GLN A 96 -20.29 -3.19 18.72
CA GLN A 96 -21.73 -3.32 18.49
C GLN A 96 -22.14 -2.83 17.10
N GLU A 97 -21.56 -1.72 16.62
CA GLU A 97 -21.82 -1.20 15.27
C GLU A 97 -21.43 -2.24 14.20
N LEU A 98 -20.27 -2.86 14.32
CA LEU A 98 -19.85 -3.94 13.41
C LEU A 98 -20.82 -5.12 13.43
N LEU A 99 -21.15 -5.64 14.63
CA LEU A 99 -22.01 -6.81 14.77
C LEU A 99 -23.44 -6.54 14.28
N LEU A 100 -23.99 -5.36 14.56
CA LEU A 100 -25.32 -4.96 14.05
C LEU A 100 -25.31 -4.85 12.53
N PHE A 101 -24.24 -4.28 11.94
CA PHE A 101 -24.12 -4.22 10.49
C PHE A 101 -24.10 -5.63 9.85
N LEU A 102 -23.35 -6.57 10.44
CA LEU A 102 -23.27 -7.94 9.97
C LEU A 102 -24.61 -8.69 10.14
N SER A 103 -25.33 -8.43 11.23
CA SER A 103 -26.65 -9.03 11.48
C SER A 103 -27.73 -8.55 10.51
N ALA A 104 -27.60 -7.34 10.01
CA ALA A 104 -28.54 -6.77 9.03
C ALA A 104 -28.45 -7.41 7.64
N GLY A 105 -27.38 -8.19 7.38
CA GLY A 105 -27.13 -8.85 6.09
C GLY A 105 -26.67 -7.91 4.98
N PRO A 106 -26.18 -8.48 3.87
CA PRO A 106 -25.63 -7.70 2.76
C PRO A 106 -26.72 -6.92 2.03
N LYS A 107 -26.39 -5.67 1.69
CA LYS A 107 -27.14 -4.82 0.77
C LYS A 107 -26.52 -4.94 -0.63
N GLU A 108 -27.11 -4.24 -1.62
CA GLU A 108 -26.73 -4.38 -3.03
C GLU A 108 -25.29 -3.98 -3.39
N ASN A 109 -24.58 -3.21 -2.53
CA ASN A 109 -23.24 -2.72 -2.84
C ASN A 109 -22.16 -3.45 -2.03
N ASP A 110 -21.45 -4.37 -2.68
CA ASP A 110 -20.37 -5.15 -2.08
C ASP A 110 -19.16 -4.29 -1.70
N ASP A 111 -18.82 -3.25 -2.49
CA ASP A 111 -17.69 -2.36 -2.25
C ASP A 111 -17.92 -1.47 -1.02
N LEU A 112 -19.16 -0.97 -0.83
CA LEU A 112 -19.54 -0.26 0.38
C LEU A 112 -19.40 -1.17 1.61
N SER A 113 -19.91 -2.38 1.52
CA SER A 113 -19.83 -3.34 2.63
C SER A 113 -18.39 -3.72 2.96
N TYR A 114 -17.55 -3.89 1.95
CA TYR A 114 -16.10 -4.08 2.12
C TYR A 114 -15.48 -2.92 2.90
N SER A 115 -15.63 -1.70 2.38
CA SER A 115 -15.02 -0.51 2.97
C SER A 115 -15.45 -0.30 4.42
N LYS A 116 -16.74 -0.54 4.71
CA LYS A 116 -17.25 -0.43 6.08
C LYS A 116 -16.68 -1.50 7.00
N ILE A 117 -16.66 -2.77 6.60
CA ILE A 117 -16.18 -3.86 7.44
C ILE A 117 -14.69 -3.74 7.72
N VAL A 118 -13.86 -3.52 6.67
CA VAL A 118 -12.41 -3.46 6.87
C VAL A 118 -11.97 -2.26 7.70
N SER A 119 -12.71 -1.14 7.63
CA SER A 119 -12.37 0.09 8.39
C SER A 119 -12.34 -0.11 9.91
N PHE A 120 -13.05 -1.09 10.44
CA PHE A 120 -13.04 -1.38 11.87
C PHE A 120 -11.66 -1.79 12.39
N GLY A 121 -10.80 -2.37 11.53
CA GLY A 121 -9.42 -2.67 11.89
C GLY A 121 -8.64 -1.43 12.30
N GLU A 122 -8.72 -0.37 11.50
CA GLU A 122 -8.07 0.90 11.76
C GLU A 122 -8.74 1.66 12.92
N LEU A 123 -10.07 1.59 13.04
CA LEU A 123 -10.79 2.22 14.16
C LEU A 123 -10.39 1.60 15.50
N PHE A 124 -10.35 0.26 15.59
CA PHE A 124 -9.92 -0.43 16.81
C PHE A 124 -8.46 -0.12 17.14
N SER A 125 -7.55 -0.22 16.17
CA SER A 125 -6.11 -0.02 16.40
C SER A 125 -5.81 1.38 16.91
N THR A 126 -6.37 2.40 16.27
CA THR A 126 -6.09 3.79 16.62
C THR A 126 -6.69 4.21 17.94
N LEU A 127 -7.89 3.70 18.28
CA LEU A 127 -8.51 3.94 19.58
C LEU A 127 -7.66 3.34 20.71
N ILE A 128 -7.21 2.09 20.56
CA ILE A 128 -6.35 1.40 21.54
C ILE A 128 -5.04 2.18 21.73
N ILE A 129 -4.39 2.56 20.64
CA ILE A 129 -3.10 3.24 20.67
C ILE A 129 -3.23 4.64 21.27
N SER A 130 -4.24 5.43 20.88
CA SER A 130 -4.48 6.75 21.45
C SER A 130 -4.70 6.67 22.97
N THR A 131 -5.54 5.75 23.41
CA THR A 131 -5.81 5.54 24.84
C THR A 131 -4.56 5.07 25.60
N TYR A 132 -3.79 4.14 25.03
CA TYR A 132 -2.53 3.68 25.63
C TYR A 132 -1.52 4.83 25.76
N LEU A 133 -1.34 5.64 24.72
CA LEU A 133 -0.45 6.81 24.79
C LEU A 133 -0.89 7.83 25.84
N LYS A 134 -2.23 8.07 26.00
CA LYS A 134 -2.77 8.91 27.08
C LYS A 134 -2.45 8.35 28.46
N LYS A 135 -2.69 7.06 28.67
CA LYS A 135 -2.37 6.36 29.92
C LYS A 135 -0.90 6.50 30.29
N GLU A 136 0.00 6.41 29.30
CA GLU A 136 1.44 6.56 29.50
C GLU A 136 1.90 8.03 29.65
N GLY A 137 0.99 9.01 29.60
CA GLY A 137 1.25 10.41 29.87
C GLY A 137 1.42 11.31 28.64
N LEU A 138 1.23 10.81 27.41
CA LEU A 138 1.22 11.66 26.22
C LEU A 138 -0.15 12.30 26.03
N LYS A 139 -0.18 13.64 26.09
CA LYS A 139 -1.38 14.39 25.68
C LYS A 139 -1.60 14.21 24.18
N ASN A 140 -2.66 13.53 23.81
CA ASN A 140 -3.04 13.35 22.41
C ASN A 140 -4.55 13.30 22.26
N GLU A 141 -5.04 13.55 21.03
CA GLU A 141 -6.43 13.40 20.68
C GLU A 141 -6.60 12.33 19.61
N TRP A 142 -7.62 11.49 19.79
CA TRP A 142 -8.05 10.56 18.76
C TRP A 142 -9.02 11.26 17.82
N ILE A 143 -8.78 11.13 16.50
CA ILE A 143 -9.64 11.75 15.51
C ILE A 143 -10.00 10.75 14.41
N ASP A 144 -11.27 10.74 14.03
CA ASP A 144 -11.76 9.86 12.97
C ASP A 144 -11.39 10.43 11.59
N ALA A 145 -10.55 9.70 10.84
CA ALA A 145 -10.10 10.10 9.50
C ALA A 145 -11.27 10.33 8.53
N ARG A 146 -12.40 9.66 8.71
CA ARG A 146 -13.60 9.82 7.88
C ARG A 146 -14.24 11.21 8.00
N THR A 147 -14.01 11.90 9.11
CA THR A 147 -14.46 13.27 9.28
C THR A 147 -13.59 14.27 8.52
N LEU A 148 -12.34 13.92 8.25
CA LEU A 148 -11.32 14.81 7.68
C LEU A 148 -11.04 14.52 6.19
N ILE A 149 -10.89 13.24 5.82
CA ILE A 149 -10.53 12.83 4.47
C ILE A 149 -11.80 12.65 3.65
N LYS A 150 -12.06 13.60 2.77
CA LYS A 150 -13.21 13.59 1.86
C LYS A 150 -12.83 12.96 0.54
N THR A 151 -13.69 12.07 0.06
CA THR A 151 -13.40 11.27 -1.13
C THR A 151 -14.55 11.34 -2.17
N SER A 152 -14.28 10.79 -3.35
CA SER A 152 -15.32 10.52 -4.35
C SER A 152 -16.30 9.45 -3.86
N ASN A 153 -17.40 9.24 -4.60
CA ASN A 153 -18.40 8.23 -4.28
C ASN A 153 -17.97 6.79 -4.65
N GLN A 154 -16.75 6.60 -5.11
CA GLN A 154 -16.17 5.28 -5.33
C GLN A 154 -15.70 4.71 -3.98
N PHE A 155 -16.15 3.50 -3.60
CA PHE A 155 -15.86 2.96 -2.28
C PHE A 155 -14.46 2.38 -2.16
N LEU A 156 -13.93 1.77 -3.23
CA LEU A 156 -12.58 1.20 -3.29
C LEU A 156 -11.65 2.13 -4.08
N GLU A 157 -10.39 2.23 -3.63
CA GLU A 157 -9.38 3.08 -4.27
C GLU A 157 -9.90 4.52 -4.54
N SER A 158 -10.62 5.04 -3.56
CA SER A 158 -11.39 6.28 -3.69
C SER A 158 -10.47 7.48 -3.93
N LYS A 159 -10.88 8.37 -4.82
CA LYS A 159 -10.12 9.58 -5.13
C LYS A 159 -10.36 10.63 -4.05
N VAL A 160 -9.27 11.19 -3.51
CA VAL A 160 -9.34 12.26 -2.50
C VAL A 160 -9.83 13.56 -3.14
N ASN A 161 -10.82 14.17 -2.51
CA ASN A 161 -11.17 15.56 -2.77
C ASN A 161 -10.22 16.46 -1.98
N TRP A 162 -9.16 16.92 -2.63
CA TRP A 162 -8.06 17.64 -2.00
C TRP A 162 -8.50 18.96 -1.35
N GLU A 163 -9.39 19.70 -2.00
CA GLU A 163 -9.89 20.98 -1.48
C GLU A 163 -10.69 20.77 -0.21
N ALA A 164 -11.71 19.92 -0.25
CA ALA A 164 -12.54 19.63 0.91
C ALA A 164 -11.72 19.01 2.06
N THR A 165 -10.80 18.09 1.76
CA THR A 165 -9.91 17.47 2.75
C THR A 165 -8.98 18.50 3.38
N ASN A 166 -8.37 19.38 2.58
CA ASN A 166 -7.50 20.45 3.09
C ASN A 166 -8.24 21.41 4.02
N ASN A 167 -9.45 21.79 3.65
CA ASN A 167 -10.29 22.68 4.47
C ASN A 167 -10.65 22.02 5.82
N GLU A 168 -11.06 20.75 5.81
CA GLU A 168 -11.42 20.03 7.04
C GLU A 168 -10.21 19.80 7.95
N ILE A 169 -9.05 19.38 7.41
CA ILE A 169 -7.84 19.16 8.19
C ILE A 169 -7.37 20.48 8.81
N ASN A 170 -7.26 21.56 8.03
CA ASN A 170 -6.77 22.84 8.56
C ASN A 170 -7.74 23.51 9.56
N ARG A 171 -9.05 23.23 9.44
CA ARG A 171 -10.05 23.72 10.41
C ARG A 171 -9.98 22.97 11.75
N THR A 172 -9.63 21.68 11.72
CA THR A 172 -9.79 20.78 12.86
C THR A 172 -8.49 20.53 13.61
N ILE A 173 -7.35 20.46 12.90
CA ILE A 173 -6.06 20.10 13.50
C ILE A 173 -5.35 21.34 14.03
N ASP A 174 -5.15 21.37 15.35
CA ASP A 174 -4.18 22.28 15.97
C ASP A 174 -2.78 21.64 15.95
N GLN A 175 -1.85 22.27 15.24
CA GLN A 175 -0.48 21.74 15.10
C GLN A 175 0.33 21.75 16.43
N ASN A 176 -0.22 22.27 17.52
CA ASN A 176 0.39 22.18 18.85
C ASN A 176 -0.06 20.94 19.65
N ILE A 177 -1.01 20.18 19.13
CA ILE A 177 -1.55 18.97 19.75
C ILE A 177 -1.11 17.75 18.94
N THR A 178 -0.79 16.65 19.64
CA THR A 178 -0.57 15.37 19.01
C THR A 178 -1.90 14.68 18.71
N TYR A 179 -2.08 14.19 17.48
CA TYR A 179 -3.26 13.45 17.07
C TYR A 179 -2.93 12.02 16.67
N VAL A 180 -3.83 11.09 16.99
CA VAL A 180 -3.81 9.71 16.49
C VAL A 180 -5.01 9.51 15.58
N SER A 181 -4.77 9.08 14.35
CA SER A 181 -5.82 8.88 13.34
C SER A 181 -5.60 7.61 12.51
N GLN A 182 -6.69 7.14 11.89
CA GLN A 182 -6.68 5.99 11.02
C GLN A 182 -5.94 6.32 9.72
N GLY A 183 -5.16 5.35 9.25
CA GLY A 183 -4.76 5.31 7.86
C GLY A 183 -5.83 4.66 6.97
N PHE A 184 -5.64 4.65 5.65
CA PHE A 184 -6.37 3.85 4.68
C PHE A 184 -7.82 4.26 4.40
N ILE A 185 -8.53 4.92 5.32
CA ILE A 185 -9.96 5.23 5.22
C ILE A 185 -10.25 6.71 5.07
N GLY A 186 -11.39 7.01 4.46
CA GLY A 186 -12.01 8.33 4.35
C GLY A 186 -13.53 8.18 4.28
N ALA A 187 -14.22 9.24 3.90
CA ALA A 187 -15.66 9.20 3.65
C ALA A 187 -16.04 10.03 2.41
N ASN A 188 -17.08 9.56 1.71
CA ASN A 188 -17.70 10.30 0.62
C ASN A 188 -18.60 11.45 1.17
N GLN A 189 -19.24 12.18 0.26
CA GLN A 189 -20.11 13.32 0.63
C GLN A 189 -21.34 12.90 1.47
N MET A 190 -21.78 11.63 1.36
CA MET A 190 -22.88 11.09 2.17
C MET A 190 -22.43 10.58 3.54
N GLY A 191 -21.14 10.71 3.88
CA GLY A 191 -20.58 10.21 5.13
C GLY A 191 -20.33 8.71 5.13
N GLU A 192 -20.45 8.03 3.98
CA GLU A 192 -20.19 6.61 3.87
C GLU A 192 -18.69 6.34 3.81
N THR A 193 -18.25 5.30 4.53
CA THR A 193 -16.84 4.92 4.59
C THR A 193 -16.31 4.48 3.23
N THR A 194 -15.15 5.00 2.87
CA THR A 194 -14.40 4.65 1.66
C THR A 194 -12.99 4.21 2.00
N THR A 195 -12.31 3.51 1.10
CA THR A 195 -10.92 3.12 1.25
C THR A 195 -10.03 3.75 0.18
N LEU A 196 -8.78 4.04 0.53
CA LEU A 196 -7.80 4.71 -0.33
C LEU A 196 -6.96 3.73 -1.17
N GLY A 197 -7.27 2.45 -1.11
CA GLY A 197 -6.61 1.41 -1.88
C GLY A 197 -5.22 1.01 -1.33
N ARG A 198 -4.40 0.47 -2.21
CA ARG A 198 -3.09 -0.10 -1.84
C ARG A 198 -2.19 0.93 -1.16
N GLU A 199 -1.55 0.51 -0.05
CA GLU A 199 -0.71 1.37 0.81
C GLU A 199 -1.44 2.65 1.28
N GLY A 200 -2.77 2.56 1.43
CA GLY A 200 -3.64 3.68 1.76
C GLY A 200 -3.25 4.39 3.05
N SER A 201 -2.68 3.70 4.04
CA SER A 201 -2.21 4.35 5.28
C SER A 201 -0.96 5.21 5.06
N ASP A 202 -0.03 4.80 4.16
CA ASP A 202 1.12 5.63 3.77
C ASP A 202 0.62 6.86 3.01
N PHE A 203 -0.39 6.67 2.15
CA PHE A 203 -1.05 7.77 1.44
C PHE A 203 -1.79 8.72 2.39
N THR A 204 -2.47 8.21 3.43
CA THR A 204 -3.08 9.04 4.48
C THR A 204 -2.05 9.94 5.15
N ALA A 205 -0.88 9.41 5.50
CA ALA A 205 0.20 10.22 6.08
C ALA A 205 0.66 11.35 5.13
N ALA A 206 0.76 11.07 3.84
CA ALA A 206 1.08 12.08 2.83
C ALA A 206 -0.03 13.13 2.67
N ILE A 207 -1.31 12.75 2.77
CA ILE A 207 -2.45 13.68 2.74
C ILE A 207 -2.37 14.67 3.91
N PHE A 208 -2.22 14.17 5.14
CA PHE A 208 -2.07 15.04 6.31
C PHE A 208 -0.87 15.97 6.19
N ALA A 209 0.29 15.43 5.77
CA ALA A 209 1.50 16.22 5.60
C ALA A 209 1.33 17.31 4.53
N TRP A 210 0.68 17.00 3.42
CA TRP A 210 0.39 17.97 2.37
C TRP A 210 -0.55 19.07 2.84
N CYS A 211 -1.63 18.72 3.54
CA CYS A 211 -2.60 19.69 4.04
C CYS A 211 -1.98 20.63 5.08
N LEU A 212 -1.20 20.09 6.01
CA LEU A 212 -0.61 20.85 7.12
C LEU A 212 0.72 21.55 6.80
N GLY A 213 1.30 21.29 5.60
CA GLY A 213 2.65 21.76 5.28
C GLY A 213 3.70 21.22 6.25
N SER A 214 3.60 19.94 6.60
CA SER A 214 4.48 19.33 7.61
C SER A 214 5.95 19.31 7.19
N ASN A 215 6.86 19.31 8.17
CA ASN A 215 8.30 19.32 7.91
C ASN A 215 8.83 17.99 7.33
N GLU A 216 8.20 16.87 7.69
CA GLU A 216 8.66 15.53 7.32
C GLU A 216 7.52 14.51 7.51
N VAL A 217 7.47 13.51 6.65
CA VAL A 217 6.73 12.27 6.88
C VAL A 217 7.72 11.17 7.23
N ILE A 218 7.47 10.43 8.32
CA ILE A 218 8.29 9.28 8.70
C ILE A 218 7.43 8.03 8.70
N ILE A 219 7.75 7.09 7.81
CA ILE A 219 7.14 5.77 7.76
C ILE A 219 8.02 4.79 8.54
N TRP A 220 7.48 4.23 9.62
CA TRP A 220 8.13 3.23 10.44
C TRP A 220 7.82 1.84 9.92
N LYS A 221 8.85 1.11 9.49
CA LYS A 221 8.75 -0.26 8.93
C LYS A 221 9.67 -1.21 9.71
N ASP A 222 9.48 -2.50 9.50
CA ASP A 222 10.30 -3.59 10.05
C ASP A 222 11.63 -3.82 9.31
N VAL A 223 11.97 -2.92 8.39
CA VAL A 223 13.21 -2.94 7.60
C VAL A 223 14.04 -1.68 7.86
N ASP A 224 15.36 -1.76 7.66
CA ASP A 224 16.29 -0.67 7.95
C ASP A 224 16.21 0.53 6.99
N GLY A 225 15.33 0.48 6.00
CA GLY A 225 15.14 1.51 5.00
C GLY A 225 14.80 0.92 3.63
N LEU A 226 14.91 1.71 2.59
CA LEU A 226 14.75 1.28 1.21
C LEU A 226 15.96 0.45 0.79
N LEU A 227 15.74 -0.80 0.42
CA LEU A 227 16.80 -1.65 -0.08
C LEU A 227 16.91 -1.53 -1.60
N ASN A 228 18.12 -1.66 -2.11
CA ASN A 228 18.40 -1.69 -3.54
C ASN A 228 17.94 -2.99 -4.23
N ALA A 229 17.56 -3.99 -3.47
CA ALA A 229 16.99 -5.24 -3.95
C ALA A 229 16.19 -5.92 -2.84
N ASP A 230 15.27 -6.82 -3.21
CA ASP A 230 14.52 -7.63 -2.25
C ASP A 230 15.44 -8.73 -1.67
N PRO A 231 15.69 -8.75 -0.33
CA PRO A 231 16.55 -9.73 0.32
C PRO A 231 16.05 -11.18 0.20
N LYS A 232 14.78 -11.36 -0.16
CA LYS A 232 14.20 -12.67 -0.44
C LYS A 232 14.82 -13.35 -1.68
N TYR A 233 15.29 -12.54 -2.64
CA TYR A 233 15.84 -13.03 -3.90
C TYR A 233 17.33 -12.72 -4.09
N PHE A 234 17.85 -11.72 -3.35
CA PHE A 234 19.22 -11.26 -3.53
C PHE A 234 19.94 -11.17 -2.20
N ASN A 235 21.08 -11.83 -2.10
CA ASN A 235 22.00 -11.67 -0.99
C ASN A 235 22.75 -10.32 -1.13
N ASN A 236 23.24 -9.75 -0.02
CA ASN A 236 24.05 -8.53 0.01
C ASN A 236 23.30 -7.26 -0.46
N THR A 237 22.05 -7.11 -0.04
CA THR A 237 21.29 -5.89 -0.28
C THR A 237 21.88 -4.70 0.48
N LYS A 238 21.72 -3.49 -0.07
CA LYS A 238 22.22 -2.24 0.51
C LYS A 238 21.07 -1.27 0.73
N VAL A 239 21.12 -0.55 1.85
CA VAL A 239 20.17 0.54 2.11
C VAL A 239 20.47 1.72 1.19
N LEU A 240 19.45 2.20 0.49
CA LEU A 240 19.48 3.44 -0.29
C LEU A 240 19.30 4.62 0.68
N LYS A 241 20.39 5.23 1.14
CA LYS A 241 20.34 6.29 2.17
C LYS A 241 19.54 7.51 1.73
N SER A 242 19.69 7.92 0.48
CA SER A 242 18.96 9.07 -0.08
C SER A 242 18.66 8.82 -1.56
N ILE A 243 17.40 9.06 -1.96
CA ILE A 243 16.96 8.99 -3.35
C ILE A 243 16.05 10.18 -3.68
N SER A 244 16.00 10.56 -4.96
CA SER A 244 15.06 11.59 -5.41
C SER A 244 13.63 11.06 -5.48
N TYR A 245 12.62 11.96 -5.41
CA TYR A 245 11.24 11.59 -5.66
C TYR A 245 11.06 10.86 -6.99
N LYS A 246 11.70 11.37 -8.05
CA LYS A 246 11.68 10.74 -9.36
C LYS A 246 12.19 9.30 -9.34
N GLU A 247 13.31 9.05 -8.65
CA GLU A 247 13.87 7.70 -8.54
C GLU A 247 12.94 6.78 -7.71
N ALA A 248 12.35 7.30 -6.63
CA ALA A 248 11.40 6.55 -5.82
C ALA A 248 10.14 6.17 -6.60
N ILE A 249 9.60 7.07 -7.43
CA ILE A 249 8.46 6.79 -8.33
C ILE A 249 8.83 5.72 -9.36
N GLU A 250 10.00 5.83 -9.98
CA GLU A 250 10.48 4.85 -10.96
C GLU A 250 10.66 3.46 -10.34
N LEU A 251 11.29 3.36 -9.16
CA LEU A 251 11.44 2.11 -8.44
C LEU A 251 10.09 1.49 -8.07
N SER A 252 9.15 2.32 -7.61
CA SER A 252 7.78 1.88 -7.30
C SER A 252 7.06 1.34 -8.55
N TYR A 253 7.10 2.05 -9.66
CA TYR A 253 6.51 1.62 -10.94
C TYR A 253 7.11 0.29 -11.41
N LEU A 254 8.41 0.14 -11.30
CA LEU A 254 9.10 -1.09 -11.67
C LEU A 254 8.76 -2.26 -10.74
N GLY A 255 8.20 -1.99 -9.56
CA GLY A 255 7.68 -2.99 -8.61
C GLY A 255 8.55 -3.22 -7.39
N ALA A 256 9.49 -2.33 -7.10
CA ALA A 256 10.09 -2.30 -5.79
C ALA A 256 9.01 -2.01 -4.75
N SER A 257 8.81 -2.93 -3.79
CA SER A 257 7.75 -2.83 -2.76
C SER A 257 8.13 -1.83 -1.67
N VAL A 258 8.33 -0.56 -2.06
CA VAL A 258 8.93 0.40 -1.17
C VAL A 258 7.91 1.43 -0.70
N ILE A 259 7.33 2.17 -1.61
CA ILE A 259 6.33 3.22 -1.35
C ILE A 259 5.50 3.38 -2.62
N HIS A 260 4.20 3.48 -2.47
CA HIS A 260 3.32 3.69 -3.61
C HIS A 260 3.42 5.12 -4.15
N GLN A 261 3.26 5.30 -5.46
CA GLN A 261 3.33 6.62 -6.11
C GLN A 261 2.33 7.64 -5.53
N ASN A 262 1.16 7.18 -5.05
CA ASN A 262 0.15 8.04 -4.44
C ASN A 262 0.68 8.72 -3.17
N THR A 263 1.59 8.07 -2.43
CA THR A 263 2.26 8.64 -1.25
C THR A 263 3.31 9.67 -1.65
N ILE A 264 4.08 9.40 -2.71
CA ILE A 264 5.21 10.25 -3.13
C ILE A 264 4.72 11.55 -3.76
N LYS A 265 3.72 11.47 -4.64
CA LYS A 265 3.27 12.59 -5.47
C LYS A 265 2.84 13.85 -4.69
N PRO A 266 1.99 13.76 -3.65
CA PRO A 266 1.63 14.94 -2.84
C PRO A 266 2.84 15.50 -2.07
N LEU A 267 3.76 14.66 -1.63
CA LEU A 267 4.96 15.12 -0.91
C LEU A 267 5.95 15.84 -1.84
N GLU A 268 6.15 15.32 -3.06
CA GLU A 268 6.93 15.99 -4.11
C GLU A 268 6.37 17.40 -4.41
N ASN A 269 5.05 17.53 -4.57
CA ASN A 269 4.40 18.81 -4.90
C ASN A 269 4.66 19.92 -3.86
N LYS A 270 4.95 19.58 -2.61
CA LYS A 270 5.26 20.53 -1.52
C LYS A 270 6.69 20.40 -0.99
N ASN A 271 7.53 19.63 -1.64
CA ASN A 271 8.91 19.37 -1.22
C ASN A 271 9.04 18.86 0.22
N ILE A 272 8.06 18.04 0.67
CA ILE A 272 8.05 17.46 2.01
C ILE A 272 8.88 16.17 2.02
N PRO A 273 9.99 16.12 2.76
CA PRO A 273 10.82 14.93 2.85
C PRO A 273 10.05 13.73 3.39
N LEU A 274 10.30 12.55 2.81
CA LEU A 274 9.78 11.28 3.27
C LEU A 274 10.93 10.42 3.77
N SER A 275 10.89 10.05 5.05
CA SER A 275 11.85 9.15 5.67
C SER A 275 11.24 7.77 5.91
N ILE A 276 12.00 6.72 5.62
CA ILE A 276 11.68 5.35 5.98
C ILE A 276 12.65 4.90 7.06
N ARG A 277 12.17 4.60 8.24
CA ARG A 277 12.99 4.25 9.40
C ARG A 277 12.63 2.90 9.96
N SER A 278 13.62 2.25 10.54
CA SER A 278 13.43 0.97 11.21
C SER A 278 12.65 1.15 12.51
N PHE A 279 11.56 0.42 12.64
CA PHE A 279 10.80 0.30 13.88
C PHE A 279 11.53 -0.55 14.93
N ILE A 280 12.41 -1.45 14.47
CA ILE A 280 13.17 -2.36 15.33
C ILE A 280 14.47 -1.68 15.81
N ASN A 281 15.20 -1.06 14.88
CA ASN A 281 16.46 -0.37 15.15
C ASN A 281 16.31 1.14 14.94
N THR A 282 15.76 1.82 15.93
CA THR A 282 15.42 3.24 15.87
C THR A 282 16.63 4.19 15.75
N ASN A 283 17.84 3.69 16.06
CA ASN A 283 19.10 4.44 15.91
C ASN A 283 19.58 4.51 14.46
N ASN A 284 19.04 3.67 13.59
CA ASN A 284 19.38 3.69 12.17
C ASN A 284 18.70 4.87 11.46
N SER A 285 19.47 5.67 10.73
CA SER A 285 18.95 6.84 10.00
C SER A 285 17.96 6.47 8.90
N GLY A 286 17.96 5.21 8.44
CA GLY A 286 17.06 4.73 7.41
C GLY A 286 17.34 5.30 6.02
N SER A 287 16.27 5.52 5.27
CA SER A 287 16.30 6.11 3.92
C SER A 287 15.51 7.41 3.87
N SER A 288 15.97 8.37 3.07
CA SER A 288 15.28 9.64 2.83
C SER A 288 14.96 9.80 1.34
N VAL A 289 13.71 10.18 1.04
CA VAL A 289 13.24 10.58 -0.28
C VAL A 289 13.01 12.08 -0.27
N ARG A 290 13.73 12.83 -1.14
CA ARG A 290 13.68 14.29 -1.21
C ARG A 290 14.08 14.78 -2.61
N GLU A 291 13.86 16.03 -2.91
CA GLU A 291 14.17 16.60 -4.23
C GLU A 291 15.69 16.62 -4.51
N ILE A 292 16.47 17.13 -3.57
CA ILE A 292 17.94 17.25 -3.70
C ILE A 292 18.60 16.05 -3.04
N VAL A 293 19.36 15.30 -3.83
CA VAL A 293 20.17 14.17 -3.38
C VAL A 293 21.64 14.57 -3.40
N GLU A 294 22.25 14.62 -2.23
CA GLU A 294 23.67 14.98 -2.09
C GLU A 294 24.64 13.94 -2.68
N SER A 295 24.19 12.68 -2.77
CA SER A 295 25.03 11.60 -3.29
C SER A 295 25.03 11.59 -4.82
N LYS A 296 26.19 11.80 -5.43
CA LYS A 296 26.42 11.59 -6.89
C LYS A 296 26.44 10.12 -7.28
N GLU A 297 26.57 9.21 -6.31
CA GLU A 297 26.70 7.78 -6.56
C GLU A 297 25.34 7.11 -6.69
N LYS A 298 24.96 6.75 -7.92
CA LYS A 298 23.76 5.95 -8.18
C LYS A 298 24.03 4.49 -7.82
N ILE A 299 23.30 3.96 -6.86
CA ILE A 299 23.36 2.55 -6.46
C ILE A 299 22.53 1.74 -7.46
N THR A 300 23.10 0.67 -7.99
CA THR A 300 22.36 -0.27 -8.82
C THR A 300 21.26 -0.93 -8.02
N SER A 301 20.04 -0.89 -8.53
CA SER A 301 18.86 -1.52 -7.90
C SER A 301 18.35 -2.66 -8.76
N LEU A 302 17.99 -3.78 -8.08
CA LEU A 302 17.50 -5.01 -8.70
C LEU A 302 16.05 -5.23 -8.28
N ILE A 303 15.17 -5.35 -9.26
CA ILE A 303 13.74 -5.60 -9.03
C ILE A 303 13.38 -6.89 -9.76
N TYR A 304 12.90 -7.87 -8.99
CA TYR A 304 12.58 -9.19 -9.50
C TYR A 304 11.10 -9.51 -9.28
N LYS A 305 10.41 -9.81 -10.37
CA LYS A 305 9.00 -10.20 -10.38
C LYS A 305 8.88 -11.63 -10.88
N PRO A 306 8.72 -12.62 -10.01
CA PRO A 306 8.49 -14.00 -10.42
C PRO A 306 7.07 -14.22 -10.94
N ASN A 307 6.85 -15.39 -11.56
CA ASN A 307 5.52 -15.87 -11.96
C ASN A 307 4.77 -14.90 -12.89
N GLN A 308 5.48 -14.34 -13.87
CA GLN A 308 4.88 -13.55 -14.93
C GLN A 308 4.43 -14.44 -16.09
N VAL A 309 3.62 -13.89 -16.99
CA VAL A 309 3.32 -14.45 -18.29
C VAL A 309 3.96 -13.60 -19.37
N LEU A 310 4.56 -14.25 -20.37
CA LEU A 310 4.99 -13.61 -21.61
C LEU A 310 4.06 -14.04 -22.73
N LEU A 311 3.34 -13.10 -23.32
CA LEU A 311 2.48 -13.28 -24.48
C LEU A 311 3.21 -12.77 -25.73
N SER A 312 3.12 -13.49 -26.85
CA SER A 312 3.51 -13.02 -28.17
C SER A 312 2.31 -13.14 -29.09
N ILE A 313 1.86 -12.00 -29.60
CA ILE A 313 0.62 -11.84 -30.35
C ILE A 313 0.99 -11.38 -31.76
N SER A 314 0.48 -12.06 -32.78
CA SER A 314 0.70 -11.72 -34.20
C SER A 314 -0.59 -11.82 -35.00
N THR A 315 -0.66 -11.09 -36.09
CA THR A 315 -1.76 -11.17 -37.07
C THR A 315 -1.77 -12.51 -37.77
N ARG A 316 -2.93 -12.94 -38.28
CA ARG A 316 -3.08 -14.25 -38.95
C ARG A 316 -2.59 -14.25 -40.39
N ASP A 317 -2.57 -13.09 -41.02
CA ASP A 317 -2.29 -12.87 -42.45
C ASP A 317 -0.90 -12.26 -42.70
N TYR A 318 -0.03 -12.22 -41.64
CA TYR A 318 1.27 -11.56 -41.69
C TYR A 318 1.20 -10.04 -41.94
N SER A 319 0.06 -9.41 -41.79
CA SER A 319 -0.02 -7.94 -41.78
C SER A 319 0.77 -7.36 -40.61
N PHE A 320 1.22 -6.11 -40.76
CA PHE A 320 1.93 -5.42 -39.68
C PHE A 320 0.99 -5.15 -38.51
N ILE A 321 1.53 -5.16 -37.30
CA ILE A 321 0.82 -4.74 -36.10
C ILE A 321 0.87 -3.22 -36.01
N PHE A 322 -0.25 -2.59 -36.30
CA PHE A 322 -0.46 -1.13 -36.22
C PHE A 322 -1.17 -0.75 -34.90
N GLU A 323 -1.33 0.56 -34.70
CA GLU A 323 -1.92 1.16 -33.50
C GLU A 323 -3.34 0.65 -33.22
N GLU A 324 -4.12 0.36 -34.26
CA GLU A 324 -5.48 -0.19 -34.14
C GLU A 324 -5.48 -1.56 -33.46
N HIS A 325 -4.59 -2.45 -33.90
CA HIS A 325 -4.42 -3.79 -33.28
C HIS A 325 -3.98 -3.66 -31.81
N ILE A 326 -3.03 -2.75 -31.52
CA ILE A 326 -2.55 -2.50 -30.17
C ILE A 326 -3.68 -1.98 -29.28
N SER A 327 -4.51 -1.07 -29.78
CA SER A 327 -5.67 -0.52 -29.07
C SER A 327 -6.68 -1.62 -28.72
N GLU A 328 -7.01 -2.51 -29.69
CA GLU A 328 -7.91 -3.65 -29.46
C GLU A 328 -7.31 -4.60 -28.40
N ILE A 329 -6.04 -4.98 -28.53
CA ILE A 329 -5.35 -5.86 -27.59
C ILE A 329 -5.37 -5.27 -26.18
N PHE A 330 -5.06 -3.98 -26.00
CA PHE A 330 -5.11 -3.32 -24.69
C PHE A 330 -6.53 -3.23 -24.11
N SER A 331 -7.57 -3.08 -24.95
CA SER A 331 -8.97 -3.14 -24.52
C SER A 331 -9.29 -4.52 -23.92
N ILE A 332 -8.84 -5.60 -24.57
CA ILE A 332 -8.99 -6.97 -24.07
C ILE A 332 -8.20 -7.15 -22.75
N PHE A 333 -6.96 -6.66 -22.67
CA PHE A 333 -6.15 -6.72 -21.45
C PHE A 333 -6.83 -6.03 -20.27
N SER A 334 -7.38 -4.84 -20.50
CA SER A 334 -8.10 -4.07 -19.47
C SER A 334 -9.34 -4.81 -18.99
N LYS A 335 -10.14 -5.35 -19.92
CA LYS A 335 -11.37 -6.09 -19.60
C LYS A 335 -11.13 -7.36 -18.79
N ILE A 336 -10.05 -8.09 -19.08
CA ILE A 336 -9.74 -9.38 -18.42
C ILE A 336 -8.82 -9.20 -17.21
N GLY A 337 -8.15 -8.04 -17.08
CA GLY A 337 -7.33 -7.66 -15.92
C GLY A 337 -5.86 -8.09 -16.02
N LEU A 338 -5.27 -8.17 -17.22
CA LEU A 338 -3.82 -8.32 -17.36
C LEU A 338 -3.12 -7.02 -16.95
N LYS A 339 -2.25 -7.08 -15.94
CA LYS A 339 -1.36 -5.97 -15.57
C LYS A 339 -0.06 -6.06 -16.34
N VAL A 340 0.12 -5.18 -17.32
CA VAL A 340 1.31 -5.14 -18.18
C VAL A 340 2.50 -4.53 -17.45
N HIS A 341 3.65 -5.21 -17.49
CA HIS A 341 4.89 -4.75 -16.90
C HIS A 341 5.95 -4.38 -17.95
N LEU A 342 6.05 -5.13 -19.04
CA LEU A 342 6.95 -4.86 -20.16
C LEU A 342 6.20 -5.13 -21.45
N MET A 343 6.47 -4.31 -22.47
CA MET A 343 5.98 -4.54 -23.82
C MET A 343 7.06 -4.23 -24.84
N GLN A 344 7.01 -4.95 -25.95
CA GLN A 344 7.91 -4.77 -27.08
C GLN A 344 7.15 -5.04 -28.36
N ASN A 345 7.22 -4.09 -29.30
CA ASN A 345 6.63 -4.24 -30.62
C ASN A 345 7.71 -4.58 -31.66
N SER A 346 7.34 -5.42 -32.63
CA SER A 346 8.07 -5.63 -33.87
C SER A 346 7.08 -5.48 -35.03
N ALA A 347 7.55 -5.54 -36.27
CA ALA A 347 6.67 -5.42 -37.43
C ALA A 347 5.50 -6.46 -37.41
N LEU A 348 5.76 -7.70 -37.01
CA LEU A 348 4.80 -8.79 -37.10
C LEU A 348 4.31 -9.33 -35.77
N SER A 349 4.83 -8.82 -34.63
CA SER A 349 4.46 -9.34 -33.33
C SER A 349 4.49 -8.28 -32.24
N PHE A 350 3.54 -8.36 -31.33
CA PHE A 350 3.47 -7.60 -30.10
C PHE A 350 3.69 -8.52 -28.91
N SER A 351 4.79 -8.33 -28.22
CA SER A 351 5.18 -9.11 -27.04
C SER A 351 4.90 -8.36 -25.76
N VAL A 352 4.24 -9.03 -24.81
CA VAL A 352 3.85 -8.42 -23.53
C VAL A 352 4.17 -9.34 -22.38
N CYS A 353 4.94 -8.83 -21.41
CA CYS A 353 5.15 -9.51 -20.12
C CYS A 353 4.32 -8.82 -19.03
N GLY A 354 3.58 -9.61 -18.26
CA GLY A 354 2.68 -9.10 -17.23
C GLY A 354 2.25 -10.15 -16.23
N ILE A 355 1.33 -9.76 -15.35
CA ILE A 355 0.76 -10.66 -14.34
C ILE A 355 -0.75 -10.79 -14.50
N ILE A 356 -1.22 -12.03 -14.40
CA ILE A 356 -2.63 -12.39 -14.48
C ILE A 356 -2.87 -13.70 -13.72
N SER A 357 -4.09 -13.95 -13.25
CA SER A 357 -4.43 -15.24 -12.63
C SER A 357 -4.47 -16.35 -13.69
N ASN A 358 -4.14 -17.59 -13.31
CA ASN A 358 -4.19 -18.72 -14.24
C ASN A 358 -5.55 -18.91 -14.91
N LYS A 359 -6.66 -18.69 -14.16
CA LYS A 359 -8.01 -18.76 -14.71
C LYS A 359 -8.25 -17.67 -15.76
N SER A 360 -7.86 -16.44 -15.48
CA SER A 360 -8.01 -15.32 -16.40
C SER A 360 -7.07 -15.42 -17.60
N LEU A 361 -5.89 -16.06 -17.47
CA LEU A 361 -4.97 -16.29 -18.57
C LEU A 361 -5.60 -17.13 -19.69
N LEU A 362 -6.27 -18.22 -19.33
CA LEU A 362 -6.96 -19.06 -20.32
C LEU A 362 -8.06 -18.29 -21.06
N ILE A 363 -8.82 -17.47 -20.35
CA ILE A 363 -9.85 -16.60 -20.94
C ILE A 363 -9.22 -15.56 -21.85
N LEU A 364 -8.11 -14.95 -21.43
CA LEU A 364 -7.38 -13.96 -22.21
C LEU A 364 -6.85 -14.54 -23.54
N VAL A 365 -6.20 -15.71 -23.46
CA VAL A 365 -5.67 -16.39 -24.64
C VAL A 365 -6.79 -16.76 -25.60
N ALA A 366 -7.90 -17.31 -25.11
CA ALA A 366 -9.05 -17.64 -25.95
C ALA A 366 -9.68 -16.42 -26.62
N GLU A 367 -9.78 -15.29 -25.90
CA GLU A 367 -10.34 -14.05 -26.47
C GLU A 367 -9.44 -13.47 -27.57
N LEU A 368 -8.13 -13.40 -27.31
CA LEU A 368 -7.16 -12.94 -28.30
C LEU A 368 -7.07 -13.86 -29.52
N GLN A 369 -7.20 -15.16 -29.33
CA GLN A 369 -7.14 -16.15 -30.42
C GLN A 369 -8.31 -16.05 -31.39
N LYS A 370 -9.36 -15.26 -31.14
CA LYS A 370 -10.41 -15.00 -32.11
C LYS A 370 -9.85 -14.26 -33.33
N ASN A 371 -8.97 -13.26 -33.10
CA ASN A 371 -8.45 -12.38 -34.15
C ASN A 371 -6.94 -12.56 -34.41
N TYR A 372 -6.18 -13.12 -33.47
CA TYR A 372 -4.72 -13.18 -33.52
C TYR A 372 -4.17 -14.60 -33.38
N ILE A 373 -2.92 -14.79 -33.76
CA ILE A 373 -2.10 -15.95 -33.36
C ILE A 373 -1.45 -15.59 -32.02
N VAL A 374 -1.66 -16.41 -30.98
CA VAL A 374 -1.13 -16.16 -29.64
C VAL A 374 -0.26 -17.32 -29.19
N LYS A 375 1.00 -17.02 -28.88
CA LYS A 375 1.92 -17.91 -28.18
C LYS A 375 2.18 -17.34 -26.79
N TYR A 376 2.39 -18.17 -25.78
CA TYR A 376 2.72 -17.70 -24.46
C TYR A 376 3.64 -18.64 -23.69
N ASN A 377 4.39 -18.05 -22.74
CA ASN A 377 5.14 -18.76 -21.71
C ASN A 377 4.55 -18.29 -20.36
N ASP A 378 4.13 -19.24 -19.56
CA ASP A 378 3.77 -18.99 -18.15
C ASP A 378 4.98 -19.13 -17.23
N LYS A 379 4.85 -18.64 -15.99
CA LYS A 379 5.89 -18.74 -14.95
C LYS A 379 7.26 -18.19 -15.35
N VAL A 380 7.29 -17.23 -16.26
CA VAL A 380 8.52 -16.48 -16.55
C VAL A 380 8.81 -15.46 -15.46
N ASN A 381 10.04 -15.00 -15.39
CA ASN A 381 10.49 -14.02 -14.39
C ASN A 381 10.90 -12.73 -15.08
N LEU A 382 10.51 -11.59 -14.51
CA LEU A 382 10.94 -10.29 -15.00
C LEU A 382 11.98 -9.71 -14.04
N LEU A 383 13.23 -9.62 -14.50
CA LEU A 383 14.31 -8.91 -13.81
C LEU A 383 14.46 -7.52 -14.39
N THR A 384 14.44 -6.51 -13.53
CA THR A 384 14.77 -5.12 -13.89
C THR A 384 16.00 -4.69 -13.12
N ILE A 385 17.01 -4.19 -13.83
CA ILE A 385 18.23 -3.62 -13.27
C ILE A 385 18.21 -2.12 -13.56
N ARG A 386 18.15 -1.32 -12.51
CA ARG A 386 18.16 0.13 -12.61
C ARG A 386 19.48 0.73 -12.14
N ASN A 387 19.92 1.81 -12.78
CA ASN A 387 21.21 2.45 -12.54
C ASN A 387 22.38 1.44 -12.65
N PHE A 388 22.33 0.60 -13.67
CA PHE A 388 23.36 -0.40 -13.90
C PHE A 388 24.70 0.27 -14.19
N LYS A 389 25.77 -0.24 -13.54
CA LYS A 389 27.18 0.13 -13.84
C LYS A 389 27.77 -0.85 -14.85
N ASN A 390 27.47 -2.13 -14.69
CA ASN A 390 27.86 -3.24 -15.58
C ASN A 390 26.64 -4.00 -16.06
N LEU A 391 26.76 -4.68 -17.20
CA LEU A 391 25.68 -5.45 -17.83
C LEU A 391 25.43 -6.82 -17.20
N ASP A 392 26.08 -7.12 -16.09
CA ASP A 392 26.05 -8.46 -15.52
C ASP A 392 24.72 -8.80 -14.87
N ILE A 393 24.05 -9.81 -15.40
CA ILE A 393 22.96 -10.48 -14.71
C ILE A 393 23.51 -11.08 -13.42
N PRO A 394 22.81 -10.96 -12.28
CA PRO A 394 23.22 -11.61 -11.04
C PRO A 394 23.52 -13.09 -11.24
N LYS A 395 24.57 -13.59 -10.62
CA LYS A 395 25.01 -15.00 -10.78
C LYS A 395 23.90 -16.01 -10.56
N SER A 396 22.98 -15.73 -9.63
CA SER A 396 21.81 -16.57 -9.34
C SER A 396 20.79 -16.68 -10.47
N LEU A 397 20.91 -15.87 -11.51
CA LEU A 397 19.98 -15.82 -12.65
C LEU A 397 20.68 -16.01 -14.00
N LYS A 398 22.01 -16.27 -14.00
CA LYS A 398 22.82 -16.38 -15.24
C LYS A 398 22.45 -17.61 -16.10
N ASP A 399 21.95 -18.66 -15.46
CA ASP A 399 21.64 -19.93 -16.15
C ASP A 399 20.23 -19.95 -16.74
N GLN A 400 19.44 -18.88 -16.57
CA GLN A 400 18.09 -18.77 -17.13
C GLN A 400 18.13 -18.32 -18.59
N GLU A 401 17.25 -18.89 -19.40
CA GLU A 401 17.07 -18.48 -20.80
C GLU A 401 16.50 -17.08 -20.89
N ILE A 402 17.15 -16.19 -21.66
CA ILE A 402 16.65 -14.82 -21.90
C ILE A 402 15.70 -14.85 -23.08
N LEU A 403 14.40 -14.64 -22.81
CA LEU A 403 13.38 -14.58 -23.86
C LEU A 403 13.25 -13.17 -24.46
N ILE A 404 13.36 -12.13 -23.62
CA ILE A 404 13.35 -10.71 -24.06
C ILE A 404 14.39 -9.95 -23.25
N GLN A 405 15.10 -9.05 -23.93
CA GLN A 405 15.94 -8.03 -23.34
C GLN A 405 15.53 -6.65 -23.84
N GLN A 406 15.29 -5.73 -22.92
CA GLN A 406 14.99 -4.32 -23.21
C GLN A 406 15.97 -3.42 -22.46
N ARG A 407 16.58 -2.47 -23.15
CA ARG A 407 17.56 -1.56 -22.56
C ARG A 407 17.21 -0.10 -22.83
N SER A 408 17.30 0.71 -21.80
CA SER A 408 17.28 2.18 -21.88
C SER A 408 18.56 2.76 -21.27
N ARG A 409 18.67 4.10 -21.17
CA ARG A 409 19.86 4.75 -20.60
C ARG A 409 20.20 4.33 -19.17
N ALA A 410 19.18 4.07 -18.34
CA ALA A 410 19.37 3.79 -16.92
C ALA A 410 18.77 2.45 -16.46
N THR A 411 18.10 1.71 -17.34
CA THR A 411 17.35 0.52 -16.97
C THR A 411 17.54 -0.58 -18.01
N ILE A 412 17.81 -1.78 -17.52
CA ILE A 412 17.77 -3.00 -18.34
C ILE A 412 16.70 -3.92 -17.75
N ARG A 413 15.98 -4.59 -18.63
CA ARG A 413 14.92 -5.52 -18.26
C ARG A 413 15.13 -6.83 -19.02
N TYR A 414 15.00 -7.93 -18.30
CA TYR A 414 15.10 -9.29 -18.85
C TYR A 414 13.83 -10.06 -18.50
N VAL A 415 13.24 -10.69 -19.51
CA VAL A 415 12.25 -11.75 -19.30
C VAL A 415 13.00 -13.07 -19.35
N LEU A 416 13.00 -13.79 -18.25
CA LEU A 416 13.79 -14.99 -18.00
C LEU A 416 12.87 -16.20 -17.84
N LYS A 417 13.30 -17.35 -18.38
CA LYS A 417 12.61 -18.64 -18.26
C LYS A 417 13.46 -19.66 -17.53
#